data_893d55ef429f3e556fdfbcf49f15e576
#
_entry.id   893d55ef429f3e556fdfbcf49f15e576
#
_cell.length_a   1.000
_cell.length_b   1.000
_cell.length_c   1.000
_cell.angle_alpha   90.00
_cell.angle_beta   90.00
_cell.angle_gamma   90.00
#
_symmetry.space_group_name_H-M   'P 1'
#
loop_
_entity.id
_entity.type
_entity.pdbx_description
1 polymer ?
#
loop_
_entity_poly.entity_id
_entity_poly.type
_entity_poly.pdbx_seq_one_letter_code
_entity_poly.pdbx_strand_id
1 'polypeptide(L)'
;MYIVVLLLISIVVTAQPKLWFLDAKKNFGFVKQGKEIELKFEFENKGNQALILMDSKVTCSCTEVILPKEPILPQQKSFVLIKFNTTTVYDRQDRVVEIYSNASNNPQKIRFKGVVLRK
;
A
#
# COMPACT_ATOMS: atom_id res chain seq x y z
N MET A 1 -42.69 -19.62 -39.20
CA MET A 1 -42.60 -18.63 -38.10
C MET A 1 -41.30 -18.86 -37.36
N TYR A 2 -40.39 -17.90 -37.42
CA TYR A 2 -39.10 -18.00 -36.74
C TYR A 2 -39.20 -17.29 -35.39
N ILE A 3 -38.85 -18.01 -34.31
CA ILE A 3 -38.77 -17.42 -32.96
C ILE A 3 -37.34 -16.97 -32.74
N VAL A 4 -37.12 -15.65 -32.70
CA VAL A 4 -35.81 -15.10 -32.32
C VAL A 4 -35.74 -15.07 -30.79
N VAL A 5 -34.98 -15.99 -30.23
CA VAL A 5 -34.68 -15.97 -28.79
C VAL A 5 -33.55 -15.00 -28.59
N LEU A 6 -33.87 -13.79 -28.11
CA LEU A 6 -32.87 -12.82 -27.63
C LEU A 6 -32.34 -13.31 -26.29
N LEU A 7 -31.14 -13.90 -26.29
CA LEU A 7 -30.38 -14.22 -25.10
C LEU A 7 -29.84 -12.90 -24.54
N LEU A 8 -30.53 -12.37 -23.53
CA LEU A 8 -30.02 -11.24 -22.74
C LEU A 8 -28.90 -11.79 -21.84
N ILE A 9 -27.67 -11.58 -22.26
CA ILE A 9 -26.50 -11.87 -21.41
C ILE A 9 -26.37 -10.71 -20.43
N SER A 10 -26.81 -10.94 -19.17
CA SER A 10 -26.57 -9.99 -18.09
C SER A 10 -25.12 -10.05 -17.69
N ILE A 11 -24.34 -9.01 -18.09
CA ILE A 11 -22.98 -8.86 -17.62
C ILE A 11 -23.06 -8.28 -16.21
N VAL A 12 -22.73 -9.11 -15.21
CA VAL A 12 -22.60 -8.65 -13.81
C VAL A 12 -21.23 -8.02 -13.67
N VAL A 13 -21.19 -6.68 -13.61
CA VAL A 13 -19.96 -5.95 -13.27
C VAL A 13 -19.90 -5.85 -11.75
N THR A 14 -18.95 -6.53 -11.14
CA THR A 14 -18.71 -6.44 -9.70
C THR A 14 -17.97 -5.15 -9.40
N ALA A 15 -18.58 -4.25 -8.59
CA ALA A 15 -17.93 -3.03 -8.14
C ALA A 15 -16.90 -3.38 -7.06
N GLN A 16 -15.63 -3.13 -7.32
CA GLN A 16 -14.54 -3.42 -6.39
C GLN A 16 -13.46 -2.33 -6.45
N PRO A 17 -13.03 -1.82 -5.29
CA PRO A 17 -11.79 -1.06 -5.21
C PRO A 17 -10.61 -2.00 -5.33
N LYS A 18 -9.50 -1.52 -5.88
CA LYS A 18 -8.28 -2.31 -6.05
C LYS A 18 -7.06 -1.47 -5.74
N LEU A 19 -6.29 -1.92 -4.76
CA LEU A 19 -5.07 -1.24 -4.33
C LEU A 19 -3.88 -1.76 -5.13
N TRP A 20 -3.24 -0.86 -5.86
CA TRP A 20 -2.05 -1.17 -6.66
C TRP A 20 -0.91 -0.23 -6.31
N PHE A 21 0.15 -0.75 -5.68
CA PHE A 21 1.36 0.01 -5.42
C PHE A 21 2.23 0.07 -6.67
N LEU A 22 2.68 1.28 -7.03
CA LEU A 22 3.56 1.49 -8.18
C LEU A 22 4.92 0.85 -7.94
N ASP A 23 5.40 0.96 -6.69
CA ASP A 23 6.64 0.35 -6.23
C ASP A 23 6.43 -0.12 -4.79
N ALA A 24 6.25 -1.42 -4.61
CA ALA A 24 5.98 -2.02 -3.30
C ALA A 24 7.24 -2.29 -2.48
N LYS A 25 8.43 -2.10 -3.07
CA LYS A 25 9.71 -2.35 -2.42
C LYS A 25 10.61 -1.14 -2.60
N LYS A 26 11.17 -0.65 -1.49
CA LYS A 26 12.10 0.48 -1.50
C LYS A 26 13.35 0.14 -0.72
N ASN A 27 14.49 0.68 -1.17
CA ASN A 27 15.76 0.58 -0.49
C ASN A 27 16.20 1.99 -0.09
N PHE A 28 16.38 2.23 1.21
CA PHE A 28 16.80 3.53 1.69
C PHE A 28 18.33 3.71 1.73
N GLY A 29 19.09 2.66 1.32
CA GLY A 29 20.54 2.73 1.24
C GLY A 29 21.23 2.64 2.59
N PHE A 30 22.28 3.43 2.78
CA PHE A 30 23.06 3.49 4.02
C PHE A 30 22.76 4.80 4.74
N VAL A 31 22.36 4.69 5.99
CA VAL A 31 22.07 5.86 6.83
C VAL A 31 22.71 5.70 8.20
N LYS A 32 23.05 6.80 8.84
CA LYS A 32 23.58 6.78 10.20
C LYS A 32 22.44 6.59 11.21
N GLN A 33 22.70 5.79 12.24
CA GLN A 33 21.78 5.59 13.34
C GLN A 33 21.38 6.94 13.97
N GLY A 34 20.10 7.06 14.29
CA GLY A 34 19.52 8.27 14.86
C GLY A 34 18.71 9.10 13.88
N LYS A 35 18.85 8.85 12.58
CA LYS A 35 18.04 9.54 11.56
C LYS A 35 16.65 8.94 11.46
N GLU A 36 15.66 9.81 11.22
CA GLU A 36 14.34 9.41 10.80
C GLU A 36 14.29 9.40 9.28
N ILE A 37 13.86 8.29 8.72
CA ILE A 37 13.75 8.08 7.27
C ILE A 37 12.28 8.16 6.88
N GLU A 38 11.98 8.95 5.86
CA GLU A 38 10.65 9.01 5.29
C GLU A 38 10.63 8.33 3.93
N LEU A 39 9.70 7.39 3.75
CA LEU A 39 9.50 6.68 2.50
C LEU A 39 8.06 6.84 2.05
N LYS A 40 7.90 7.27 0.81
CA LYS A 40 6.60 7.49 0.20
C LYS A 40 6.30 6.34 -0.76
N PHE A 41 5.27 5.56 -0.46
CA PHE A 41 4.82 4.46 -1.32
C PHE A 41 3.57 4.91 -2.07
N GLU A 42 3.75 5.23 -3.33
CA GLU A 42 2.66 5.67 -4.19
C GLU A 42 1.82 4.49 -4.65
N PHE A 43 0.52 4.68 -4.72
CA PHE A 43 -0.42 3.68 -5.19
C PHE A 43 -1.53 4.31 -6.04
N GLU A 44 -2.22 3.46 -6.77
CA GLU A 44 -3.36 3.82 -7.61
C GLU A 44 -4.53 2.92 -7.26
N ASN A 45 -5.74 3.48 -7.29
CA ASN A 45 -6.95 2.69 -7.25
C ASN A 45 -7.27 2.20 -8.67
N LYS A 46 -6.96 0.95 -8.97
CA LYS A 46 -7.23 0.32 -10.28
C LYS A 46 -8.60 -0.36 -10.34
N GLY A 47 -9.41 -0.19 -9.31
CA GLY A 47 -10.78 -0.67 -9.30
C GLY A 47 -11.76 0.33 -9.88
N ASN A 48 -13.04 0.03 -9.73
CA ASN A 48 -14.15 0.86 -10.22
C ASN A 48 -15.00 1.43 -9.08
N GLN A 49 -14.53 1.37 -7.86
CA GLN A 49 -15.19 1.89 -6.67
C GLN A 49 -14.17 2.58 -5.77
N ALA A 50 -14.60 3.49 -4.91
CA ALA A 50 -13.73 4.22 -3.99
C ALA A 50 -12.93 3.28 -3.09
N LEU A 51 -11.63 3.52 -2.99
CA LEU A 51 -10.69 2.76 -2.16
C LEU A 51 -10.51 3.50 -0.84
N ILE A 52 -10.67 2.77 0.26
CA ILE A 52 -10.47 3.30 1.62
C ILE A 52 -9.37 2.47 2.29
N LEU A 53 -8.28 3.13 2.69
CA LEU A 53 -7.23 2.52 3.49
C LEU A 53 -7.64 2.60 4.95
N MET A 54 -7.72 1.46 5.63
CA MET A 54 -8.34 1.36 6.95
C MET A 54 -7.34 1.22 8.09
N ASP A 55 -6.28 0.42 7.88
CA ASP A 55 -5.33 0.10 8.93
C ASP A 55 -4.01 -0.38 8.36
N SER A 56 -3.01 -0.46 9.21
CA SER A 56 -1.68 -1.00 8.90
C SER A 56 -1.18 -1.86 10.04
N LYS A 57 -0.33 -2.84 9.71
CA LYS A 57 0.30 -3.70 10.70
C LYS A 57 1.81 -3.70 10.49
N VAL A 58 2.53 -3.40 11.56
CA VAL A 58 4.00 -3.40 11.61
C VAL A 58 4.46 -4.27 12.78
N THR A 59 5.68 -4.81 12.68
CA THR A 59 6.28 -5.64 13.71
C THR A 59 7.21 -4.86 14.64
N CYS A 60 7.52 -3.62 14.30
CA CYS A 60 8.46 -2.78 15.05
C CYS A 60 7.82 -1.44 15.39
N SER A 61 7.90 -1.03 16.65
CA SER A 61 7.48 0.31 17.10
C SER A 61 8.33 1.44 16.50
N CYS A 62 9.44 1.09 15.84
CA CYS A 62 10.30 2.02 15.11
C CYS A 62 9.68 2.54 13.80
N THR A 63 8.57 1.95 13.36
CA THR A 63 7.90 2.27 12.10
C THR A 63 6.53 2.90 12.37
N GLU A 64 6.34 4.11 11.86
CA GLU A 64 5.06 4.80 11.86
C GLU A 64 4.49 4.79 10.44
N VAL A 65 3.23 4.46 10.29
CA VAL A 65 2.54 4.41 9.00
C VAL A 65 1.46 5.47 8.98
N ILE A 66 1.52 6.37 7.99
CA ILE A 66 0.52 7.41 7.80
C ILE A 66 -0.26 7.09 6.53
N LEU A 67 -1.54 6.76 6.71
CA LEU A 67 -2.47 6.43 5.64
C LEU A 67 -3.25 7.69 5.23
N PRO A 68 -3.62 7.80 3.94
CA PRO A 68 -4.54 8.85 3.53
C PRO A 68 -5.90 8.66 4.21
N LYS A 69 -6.49 9.75 4.70
CA LYS A 69 -7.76 9.74 5.43
C LYS A 69 -8.97 9.76 4.49
N GLU A 70 -8.79 10.27 3.29
CA GLU A 70 -9.86 10.42 2.31
C GLU A 70 -9.94 9.21 1.38
N PRO A 71 -11.15 8.86 0.90
CA PRO A 71 -11.29 7.83 -0.12
C PRO A 71 -10.55 8.20 -1.40
N ILE A 72 -9.95 7.21 -2.03
CA ILE A 72 -9.27 7.36 -3.31
C ILE A 72 -10.22 6.87 -4.40
N LEU A 73 -10.63 7.78 -5.27
CA LEU A 73 -11.57 7.47 -6.35
C LEU A 73 -10.92 6.59 -7.42
N PRO A 74 -11.70 5.88 -8.23
CA PRO A 74 -11.17 5.05 -9.30
C PRO A 74 -10.17 5.81 -10.19
N GLN A 75 -9.03 5.18 -10.47
CA GLN A 75 -7.93 5.70 -11.28
C GLN A 75 -7.16 6.87 -10.66
N GLN A 76 -7.52 7.30 -9.45
CA GLN A 76 -6.74 8.30 -8.71
C GLN A 76 -5.56 7.66 -8.00
N LYS A 77 -4.55 8.48 -7.78
CA LYS A 77 -3.31 8.11 -7.07
C LYS A 77 -3.24 8.80 -5.72
N SER A 78 -2.59 8.12 -4.78
CA SER A 78 -2.25 8.67 -3.48
C SER A 78 -0.97 7.98 -2.98
N PHE A 79 -0.65 8.13 -1.71
CA PHE A 79 0.54 7.49 -1.16
C PHE A 79 0.36 7.12 0.31
N VAL A 80 1.12 6.13 0.73
CA VAL A 80 1.32 5.77 2.13
C VAL A 80 2.69 6.31 2.53
N LEU A 81 2.75 7.05 3.63
CA LEU A 81 4.01 7.58 4.16
C LEU A 81 4.50 6.69 5.30
N ILE A 82 5.72 6.19 5.18
CA ILE A 82 6.40 5.44 6.22
C ILE A 82 7.45 6.33 6.87
N LYS A 83 7.40 6.44 8.18
CA LYS A 83 8.44 7.10 8.98
C LYS A 83 9.17 6.03 9.79
N PHE A 84 10.43 5.85 9.51
CA PHE A 84 11.27 4.84 10.14
C PHE A 84 12.31 5.52 11.02
N ASN A 85 12.19 5.30 12.32
CA ASN A 85 13.09 5.87 13.31
C ASN A 85 14.23 4.89 13.58
N THR A 86 15.46 5.31 13.29
CA THR A 86 16.65 4.45 13.43
C THR A 86 17.37 4.60 14.75
N THR A 87 16.79 5.27 15.75
CA THR A 87 17.45 5.53 17.03
C THR A 87 17.84 4.25 17.78
N THR A 88 17.02 3.20 17.68
CA THR A 88 17.20 1.94 18.41
C THR A 88 17.56 0.76 17.53
N VAL A 89 17.78 0.97 16.24
CA VAL A 89 18.08 -0.10 15.29
C VAL A 89 19.40 0.17 14.58
N TYR A 90 20.10 -0.89 14.17
CA TYR A 90 21.34 -0.79 13.42
C TYR A 90 21.56 -2.05 12.57
N ASP A 91 22.53 -1.99 11.66
CA ASP A 91 22.86 -3.02 10.67
C ASP A 91 21.76 -3.17 9.62
N ARG A 92 21.66 -4.31 8.99
CA ARG A 92 20.71 -4.59 7.91
C ARG A 92 19.29 -4.53 8.44
N GLN A 93 18.45 -3.73 7.78
CA GLN A 93 17.04 -3.63 8.06
C GLN A 93 16.24 -4.15 6.88
N ASP A 94 15.22 -4.93 7.17
CA ASP A 94 14.29 -5.47 6.18
C ASP A 94 12.92 -5.56 6.84
N ARG A 95 12.02 -4.64 6.45
CA ARG A 95 10.74 -4.45 7.13
C ARG A 95 9.59 -4.58 6.16
N VAL A 96 8.55 -5.30 6.59
CA VAL A 96 7.30 -5.47 5.85
C VAL A 96 6.19 -4.75 6.60
N VAL A 97 5.37 -4.00 5.86
CA VAL A 97 4.18 -3.34 6.38
C VAL A 97 2.97 -3.90 5.64
N GLU A 98 1.99 -4.39 6.38
CA GLU A 98 0.72 -4.81 5.82
C GLU A 98 -0.26 -3.65 5.81
N ILE A 99 -0.88 -3.41 4.68
CA ILE A 99 -1.88 -2.35 4.49
C ILE A 99 -3.24 -3.00 4.28
N TYR A 100 -4.18 -2.66 5.15
CA TYR A 100 -5.55 -3.15 5.12
C TYR A 100 -6.48 -2.09 4.52
N SER A 101 -7.35 -2.52 3.63
CA SER A 101 -8.27 -1.66 2.91
C SER A 101 -9.57 -2.39 2.60
N ASN A 102 -10.51 -1.68 1.98
CA ASN A 102 -11.72 -2.29 1.44
C ASN A 102 -11.50 -2.92 0.04
N ALA A 103 -10.26 -3.02 -0.41
CA ALA A 103 -9.94 -3.57 -1.73
C ALA A 103 -10.20 -5.07 -1.80
N SER A 104 -10.46 -5.57 -3.01
CA SER A 104 -10.63 -6.99 -3.27
C SER A 104 -9.35 -7.79 -3.05
N ASN A 105 -8.19 -7.15 -3.21
CA ASN A 105 -6.87 -7.76 -3.03
C ASN A 105 -6.25 -7.41 -1.66
N ASN A 106 -7.05 -7.39 -0.62
CA ASN A 106 -6.65 -7.08 0.75
C ASN A 106 -6.15 -8.34 1.49
N PRO A 107 -5.07 -8.26 2.34
CA PRO A 107 -4.18 -7.13 2.53
C PRO A 107 -3.10 -7.02 1.45
N GLN A 108 -2.53 -5.83 1.30
CA GLN A 108 -1.35 -5.60 0.46
C GLN A 108 -0.14 -5.37 1.33
N LYS A 109 1.03 -5.80 0.86
CA LYS A 109 2.28 -5.65 1.59
C LYS A 109 3.22 -4.71 0.85
N ILE A 110 3.84 -3.82 1.61
CA ILE A 110 4.97 -3.00 1.15
C ILE A 110 6.19 -3.35 1.99
N ARG A 111 7.36 -3.15 1.42
CA ARG A 111 8.62 -3.56 2.03
C ARG A 111 9.68 -2.50 1.85
N PHE A 112 10.45 -2.26 2.89
CA PHE A 112 11.62 -1.40 2.78
C PHE A 112 12.81 -2.03 3.47
N LYS A 113 13.98 -1.78 2.92
CA LYS A 113 15.24 -2.31 3.42
C LYS A 113 16.38 -1.34 3.19
N GLY A 114 17.43 -1.53 3.94
CA GLY A 114 18.64 -0.72 3.88
C GLY A 114 19.56 -1.11 5.02
N VAL A 115 20.61 -0.32 5.21
CA VAL A 115 21.60 -0.55 6.26
C VAL A 115 21.68 0.71 7.13
N VAL A 116 21.54 0.52 8.44
CA VAL A 116 21.72 1.56 9.44
C VAL A 116 23.12 1.41 10.02
N LEU A 117 23.96 2.40 9.78
CA LEU A 117 25.33 2.40 10.28
C LEU A 117 25.33 2.77 11.77
N ARG A 118 25.91 1.87 12.55
CA ARG A 118 25.99 2.03 14.00
C ARG A 118 26.75 3.31 14.37
N LYS A 119 26.20 4.00 15.33
CA LYS A 119 26.75 5.25 15.83
C LYS A 119 27.95 5.01 16.76
#